data_550303b106276b8ff97338346256fade
#
_entry.id   550303b106276b8ff97338346256fade
#
_cell.length_a   1.000
_cell.length_b   1.000
_cell.length_c   1.000
_cell.angle_alpha   90.00
_cell.angle_beta   90.00
_cell.angle_gamma   90.00
#
_symmetry.space_group_name_H-M   'P 1'
#
loop_
_entity.id
_entity.type
_entity.pdbx_description
1 polymer ?
#
loop_
_entity_poly.entity_id
_entity_poly.type
_entity_poly.pdbx_seq_one_letter_code
_entity_poly.pdbx_strand_id
1 'polypeptide(L)' 'MRIKTSNDSIINVDSVKDSITIEGVEFGSDCSALVSKNKDGTGTITLIFEGKII' A
#
# COMPACT_ATOMS: atom_id res chain seq x y z
N MET A 1 0.40 7.53 -3.70
CA MET A 1 -0.87 7.66 -2.97
C MET A 1 -0.68 7.27 -1.52
N ARG A 2 -1.25 8.03 -0.63
CA ARG A 2 -1.12 7.83 0.80
C ARG A 2 -2.52 7.80 1.43
N ILE A 3 -2.79 6.79 2.24
CA ILE A 3 -4.08 6.70 2.93
C ILE A 3 -3.87 6.55 4.44
N LYS A 4 -4.87 6.95 5.18
CA LYS A 4 -4.97 6.71 6.61
C LYS A 4 -6.15 5.77 6.84
N THR A 5 -5.88 4.61 7.42
CA THR A 5 -6.91 3.60 7.63
C THR A 5 -7.81 3.97 8.80
N SER A 6 -8.88 3.21 9.01
CA SER A 6 -9.80 3.44 10.14
C SER A 6 -9.11 3.24 11.51
N ASN A 7 -8.00 2.53 11.55
CA ASN A 7 -7.20 2.36 12.76
C ASN A 7 -6.02 3.33 12.82
N ASP A 8 -6.07 4.41 12.02
CA ASP A 8 -5.04 5.45 11.96
C ASP A 8 -3.67 4.97 11.47
N SER A 9 -3.61 3.84 10.77
CA SER A 9 -2.38 3.39 10.12
C SER A 9 -2.15 4.17 8.83
N ILE A 10 -0.90 4.53 8.57
CA ILE A 10 -0.52 5.25 7.35
C ILE A 10 0.11 4.27 6.37
N ILE A 11 -0.46 4.20 5.18
CA ILE A 11 0.06 3.38 4.09
C ILE A 11 0.33 4.30 2.91
N ASN A 12 1.53 4.21 2.36
CA ASN A 12 1.93 5.01 1.21
C ASN A 12 2.40 4.11 0.07
N VAL A 13 1.86 4.34 -1.12
CA VAL A 13 2.31 3.69 -2.35
C VAL A 13 2.91 4.76 -3.25
N ASP A 14 4.21 4.64 -3.50
CA ASP A 14 4.94 5.56 -4.36
C ASP A 14 5.22 4.88 -5.69
N SER A 15 4.47 5.26 -6.72
CA SER A 15 4.59 4.65 -8.05
C SER A 15 5.87 5.06 -8.77
N VAL A 16 6.45 6.20 -8.41
CA VAL A 16 7.71 6.67 -9.03
C VAL A 16 8.88 5.84 -8.54
N LYS A 17 8.95 5.59 -7.23
CA LYS A 17 10.01 4.80 -6.62
C LYS A 17 9.71 3.31 -6.60
N ASP A 18 8.51 2.91 -6.97
CA ASP A 18 8.03 1.54 -6.90
C ASP A 18 8.20 0.97 -5.49
N SER A 19 7.81 1.75 -4.50
CA SER A 19 7.93 1.37 -3.09
C SER A 19 6.61 1.47 -2.36
N ILE A 20 6.44 0.62 -1.36
CA ILE A 20 5.25 0.56 -0.52
C ILE A 20 5.71 0.68 0.92
N THR A 21 5.13 1.62 1.66
CA THR A 21 5.48 1.87 3.06
C THR A 21 4.24 1.67 3.93
N ILE A 22 4.38 0.86 4.96
CA ILE A 22 3.31 0.64 5.95
C ILE A 22 3.88 1.01 7.32
N GLU A 23 3.30 2.02 7.95
CA GLU A 23 3.75 2.52 9.27
C GLU A 23 5.24 2.79 9.29
N GLY A 24 5.76 3.39 8.21
CA GLY A 24 7.18 3.71 8.09
C GLY A 24 8.09 2.56 7.71
N VAL A 25 7.56 1.34 7.59
CA VAL A 25 8.34 0.17 7.17
C VAL A 25 8.20 0.00 5.66
N GLU A 26 9.32 -0.01 4.96
CA GLU A 26 9.33 -0.13 3.50
C GLU A 26 9.33 -1.58 3.08
N PHE A 27 8.45 -1.89 2.11
CA PHE A 27 8.40 -3.18 1.44
C PHE A 27 8.83 -2.99 0.00
N GLY A 28 9.74 -3.84 -0.46
CA GLY A 28 10.33 -3.70 -1.77
C GLY A 28 9.68 -4.60 -2.81
N SER A 29 10.52 -5.37 -3.52
CA SER A 29 10.12 -6.10 -4.73
C SER A 29 9.22 -7.32 -4.48
N ASP A 30 9.03 -7.73 -3.25
CA ASP A 30 8.21 -8.89 -2.88
C ASP A 30 6.72 -8.54 -2.65
N CYS A 31 6.37 -7.29 -2.86
CA CYS A 31 5.01 -6.80 -2.63
C CYS A 31 4.55 -5.99 -3.82
N SER A 32 3.32 -6.19 -4.26
CA SER A 32 2.69 -5.34 -5.25
C SER A 32 1.42 -4.72 -4.68
N ALA A 33 1.00 -3.59 -5.27
CA ALA A 33 -0.16 -2.86 -4.79
C ALA A 33 -1.12 -2.55 -5.93
N LEU A 34 -2.40 -2.67 -5.64
CA LEU A 34 -3.48 -2.17 -6.48
C LEU A 34 -4.12 -1.00 -5.74
N VAL A 35 -4.26 0.13 -6.40
CA VAL A 35 -4.85 1.33 -5.80
C VAL A 35 -6.10 1.73 -6.54
N SER A 36 -7.08 2.17 -5.80
CA SER A 36 -8.35 2.66 -6.34
C SER A 36 -8.75 3.90 -5.56
N LYS A 37 -9.11 4.95 -6.27
CA LYS A 37 -9.57 6.21 -5.69
C LYS A 37 -11.06 6.37 -5.93
N ASN A 38 -11.80 6.78 -4.91
CA ASN A 38 -13.20 7.11 -5.00
C ASN A 38 -13.37 8.61 -5.17
N LYS A 39 -14.56 9.03 -5.64
CA LYS A 39 -14.85 10.45 -5.88
C LYS A 39 -15.00 11.24 -4.60
N ASP A 40 -15.27 10.57 -3.48
CA ASP A 40 -15.53 11.21 -2.20
C ASP A 40 -14.29 11.48 -1.36
N GLY A 41 -13.10 11.27 -1.94
CA GLY A 41 -11.84 11.47 -1.22
C GLY A 41 -11.34 10.24 -0.47
N THR A 42 -12.06 9.13 -0.53
CA THR A 42 -11.58 7.86 0.02
C THR A 42 -10.85 7.05 -1.04
N GLY A 43 -10.16 6.00 -0.61
CA GLY A 43 -9.46 5.12 -1.53
C GLY A 43 -9.20 3.76 -0.91
N THR A 44 -8.78 2.84 -1.76
CA THR A 44 -8.44 1.47 -1.36
C THR A 44 -7.06 1.13 -1.87
N ILE A 45 -6.24 0.54 -1.00
CA ILE A 45 -4.96 -0.05 -1.36
C ILE A 45 -5.04 -1.54 -1.04
N THR A 46 -4.81 -2.37 -2.06
CA THR A 46 -4.74 -3.82 -1.89
C THR A 46 -3.31 -4.25 -2.08
N LEU A 47 -2.75 -4.94 -1.09
CA LEU A 47 -1.37 -5.42 -1.11
C LEU A 47 -1.35 -6.91 -1.38
N ILE A 48 -0.42 -7.34 -2.23
CA ILE A 48 -0.27 -8.73 -2.63
C ILE A 48 1.17 -9.15 -2.38
N PHE A 49 1.34 -10.19 -1.59
CA PHE A 49 2.63 -10.83 -1.34
C PHE A 49 2.58 -12.25 -1.90
N GLU A 50 3.62 -12.65 -2.60
CA GLU A 50 3.75 -14.02 -3.09
C GLU A 50 5.03 -14.63 -2.56
N GLY A 51 4.96 -15.92 -2.19
CA GLY A 51 6.11 -16.61 -1.66
C GLY A 51 5.84 -18.09 -1.47
N LYS A 52 6.82 -18.79 -0.92
CA LYS A 52 6.68 -20.20 -0.58
C LYS A 52 5.99 -20.35 0.77
N ILE A 53 5.12 -21.32 0.85
CA ILE A 53 4.55 -21.73 2.14
C ILE A 53 5.59 -22.58 2.86
N ILE A 54 5.91 -22.19 4.07
CA ILE A 54 6.95 -22.85 4.87
C ILE A 54 6.36 -23.61 6.06
#